data_80eabccfdb611c7f60b91d30bdf83d37
#
_entry.id   80eabccfdb611c7f60b91d30bdf83d37
#
_cell.length_a   1.000
_cell.length_b   1.000
_cell.length_c   1.000
_cell.angle_alpha   90.00
_cell.angle_beta   90.00
_cell.angle_gamma   90.00
#
_symmetry.space_group_name_H-M   'P 1'
#
loop_
_entity.id
_entity.type
_entity.pdbx_description
1 polymer ?
#
loop_
_entity_poly.entity_id
_entity_poly.type
_entity_poly.pdbx_seq_one_letter_code
_entity_poly.pdbx_strand_id
1 'polypeptide(L)'
;MTHKITREYEKKMSEISPFELKNILIDLADESARKSTHIMLNAGRGNPNWISTVPREAFFLLGQFGLEECARSSEYGEEMIGLAGIPEKKRIATRFTQFLMKHAGSPGMALLKDTYDYLVNEKGVDENDLVHEWAEGVIGDQYPVPARILKYTEVLVEDYLKQELCDNRPPKGKFDLFATEGGTAAMCYIFDSLQQNFLLGKGDKIVLFAPVFTPYIEIPEQARYLFDVTEIHACKMTKDGYHTWQYMEEDLDILKDPSVKAAFIVNPSNPPSYGLTDGLMKRIVDIVRNDNPNLMIITDDVYATYIPHFRSVMAELPENTLCVYSFSKYFGATGWRLAVVALHEENIYDRMLKELPAERKEQLNERYSSISLHPEEIRFIDRMVADSRQVALNHTAGLSLPQQTQMALFASFSLLDRENAYKAKMQQIIHDRLHTLWESTGFTLLDDPLRAGYYSEIDMLVWAKKFYGDDFVVYLQENYEPVDVVFRLAQETSLVLLNGGGFDAPEWSIRCSLANLKREDYVRIGEGIASILHSYADKWKESLKE
;
A
#
# COMPACT_ATOMS: atom_id res chain seq x y z
N MET A 1 27.22 -13.50 20.77
CA MET A 1 28.17 -12.48 21.29
C MET A 1 27.36 -11.26 21.65
N THR A 2 27.17 -10.95 22.92
CA THR A 2 26.51 -9.73 23.38
C THR A 2 27.43 -8.55 23.01
N HIS A 3 27.22 -7.93 21.86
CA HIS A 3 27.81 -6.64 21.56
C HIS A 3 27.27 -5.65 22.57
N LYS A 4 28.15 -5.04 23.36
CA LYS A 4 27.76 -3.94 24.24
C LYS A 4 27.29 -2.82 23.34
N ILE A 5 26.00 -2.49 23.37
CA ILE A 5 25.43 -1.39 22.61
C ILE A 5 26.07 -0.12 23.18
N THR A 6 26.75 0.61 22.32
CA THR A 6 27.40 1.87 22.63
C THR A 6 26.79 2.95 21.76
N ARG A 7 26.87 4.22 22.19
CA ARG A 7 26.41 5.36 21.41
C ARG A 7 27.00 5.40 19.98
N GLU A 8 28.26 4.99 19.81
CA GLU A 8 28.90 4.89 18.49
C GLU A 8 28.27 3.78 17.63
N TYR A 9 27.89 2.65 18.25
CA TYR A 9 27.18 1.58 17.55
C TYR A 9 25.79 2.03 17.11
N GLU A 10 25.03 2.67 18.01
CA GLU A 10 23.70 3.23 17.72
C GLU A 10 23.74 4.23 16.57
N LYS A 11 24.76 5.10 16.55
CA LYS A 11 24.96 6.07 15.49
C LYS A 11 25.16 5.43 14.11
N LYS A 12 25.87 4.31 14.06
CA LYS A 12 26.00 3.52 12.81
C LYS A 12 24.68 2.82 12.44
N MET A 13 23.93 2.39 13.43
CA MET A 13 22.67 1.70 13.19
C MET A 13 21.54 2.64 12.77
N SER A 14 21.61 3.93 13.09
CA SER A 14 20.65 4.93 12.57
C SER A 14 20.80 5.20 11.06
N GLU A 15 21.93 4.82 10.46
CA GLU A 15 22.19 4.99 9.03
C GLU A 15 21.58 3.87 8.15
N ILE A 16 21.15 2.76 8.76
CA ILE A 16 20.54 1.63 8.03
C ILE A 16 19.02 1.72 8.01
N SER A 17 18.41 1.09 6.99
CA SER A 17 16.96 1.00 6.87
C SER A 17 16.31 0.45 8.15
N PRO A 18 15.17 1.03 8.62
CA PRO A 18 14.43 0.52 9.77
C PRO A 18 14.07 -0.97 9.68
N PHE A 19 13.90 -1.48 8.47
CA PHE A 19 13.59 -2.88 8.25
C PHE A 19 14.77 -3.81 8.47
N GLU A 20 16.01 -3.34 8.21
CA GLU A 20 17.25 -4.08 8.54
C GLU A 20 17.57 -3.95 10.02
N LEU A 21 17.48 -2.74 10.58
CA LEU A 21 17.62 -2.52 12.03
C LEU A 21 16.69 -3.42 12.83
N LYS A 22 15.45 -3.61 12.38
CA LYS A 22 14.46 -4.50 13.01
C LYS A 22 15.00 -5.92 13.26
N ASN A 23 15.82 -6.48 12.37
CA ASN A 23 16.35 -7.83 12.54
C ASN A 23 17.28 -7.90 13.76
N ILE A 24 18.09 -6.87 13.97
CA ILE A 24 18.95 -6.73 15.15
C ILE A 24 18.10 -6.59 16.41
N LEU A 25 17.04 -5.79 16.36
CA LEU A 25 16.12 -5.60 17.48
C LEU A 25 15.37 -6.90 17.84
N ILE A 26 15.04 -7.74 16.87
CA ILE A 26 14.43 -9.06 17.10
C ILE A 26 15.38 -9.94 17.90
N ASP A 27 16.65 -10.02 17.49
CA ASP A 27 17.64 -10.85 18.20
C ASP A 27 17.83 -10.38 19.66
N LEU A 28 17.88 -9.08 19.88
CA LEU A 28 17.97 -8.49 21.22
C LEU A 28 16.73 -8.76 22.08
N ALA A 29 15.55 -8.62 21.49
CA ALA A 29 14.28 -8.88 22.17
C ALA A 29 14.11 -10.36 22.50
N ASP A 30 14.52 -11.27 21.62
CA ASP A 30 14.54 -12.71 21.87
C ASP A 30 15.52 -13.07 23.01
N GLU A 31 16.69 -12.47 23.03
CA GLU A 31 17.65 -12.66 24.13
C GLU A 31 17.07 -12.15 25.47
N SER A 32 16.42 -10.99 25.46
CA SER A 32 15.72 -10.45 26.63
C SER A 32 14.59 -11.37 27.09
N ALA A 33 13.76 -11.86 26.18
CA ALA A 33 12.65 -12.75 26.47
C ALA A 33 13.13 -14.08 27.09
N ARG A 34 14.26 -14.63 26.64
CA ARG A 34 14.87 -15.86 27.24
C ARG A 34 15.38 -15.66 28.67
N LYS A 35 15.74 -14.43 29.03
CA LYS A 35 16.24 -14.06 30.37
C LYS A 35 15.12 -13.61 31.31
N SER A 36 13.93 -13.40 30.82
CA SER A 36 12.76 -12.92 31.57
C SER A 36 11.56 -13.86 31.42
N THR A 37 10.47 -13.56 32.09
CA THR A 37 9.18 -14.24 31.89
C THR A 37 8.35 -13.64 30.72
N HIS A 38 8.90 -12.67 30.01
CA HIS A 38 8.19 -11.97 28.93
C HIS A 38 8.30 -12.73 27.61
N ILE A 39 7.22 -12.69 26.85
CA ILE A 39 7.19 -13.13 25.46
C ILE A 39 7.58 -11.94 24.60
N MET A 40 8.43 -12.15 23.58
CA MET A 40 8.77 -11.12 22.61
C MET A 40 7.53 -10.68 21.81
N LEU A 41 7.28 -9.38 21.74
CA LEU A 41 6.23 -8.79 20.91
C LEU A 41 6.88 -7.95 19.79
N ASN A 42 6.51 -8.24 18.55
CA ASN A 42 7.04 -7.52 17.38
C ASN A 42 5.93 -6.76 16.66
N ALA A 43 5.80 -5.47 16.97
CA ALA A 43 4.91 -4.53 16.30
C ALA A 43 5.60 -3.70 15.19
N GLY A 44 6.81 -4.11 14.77
CA GLY A 44 7.49 -3.53 13.61
C GLY A 44 7.01 -4.09 12.26
N ARG A 45 6.25 -5.20 12.25
CA ARG A 45 5.76 -5.84 11.01
C ARG A 45 4.50 -5.15 10.50
N GLY A 46 4.39 -5.01 9.17
CA GLY A 46 3.22 -4.42 8.53
C GLY A 46 2.14 -5.42 8.08
N ASN A 47 2.36 -6.74 8.23
CA ASN A 47 1.36 -7.74 7.87
C ASN A 47 0.28 -7.86 8.95
N PRO A 48 -1.01 -7.87 8.57
CA PRO A 48 -2.09 -8.02 9.55
C PRO A 48 -2.18 -9.46 10.10
N ASN A 49 -2.80 -9.61 11.29
CA ASN A 49 -3.09 -10.88 11.92
C ASN A 49 -4.53 -11.37 11.69
N TRP A 50 -5.19 -10.81 10.71
CA TRP A 50 -6.49 -11.26 10.21
C TRP A 50 -6.39 -11.66 8.75
N ILE A 51 -7.37 -12.45 8.31
CA ILE A 51 -7.58 -12.79 6.90
C ILE A 51 -9.06 -12.70 6.57
N SER A 52 -9.37 -12.26 5.36
CA SER A 52 -10.71 -12.38 4.79
C SER A 52 -10.91 -13.82 4.28
N THR A 53 -11.78 -14.60 4.91
CA THR A 53 -11.96 -16.02 4.59
C THR A 53 -12.90 -16.26 3.42
N VAL A 54 -13.97 -15.47 3.31
CA VAL A 54 -15.03 -15.65 2.29
C VAL A 54 -14.49 -15.62 0.85
N PRO A 55 -13.70 -14.60 0.42
CA PRO A 55 -13.15 -14.58 -0.94
C PRO A 55 -12.11 -15.66 -1.19
N ARG A 56 -11.46 -16.19 -0.14
CA ARG A 56 -10.55 -17.35 -0.28
C ARG A 56 -11.32 -18.65 -0.46
N GLU A 57 -12.40 -18.83 0.29
CA GLU A 57 -13.31 -19.97 0.10
C GLU A 57 -13.90 -19.95 -1.31
N ALA A 58 -14.36 -18.79 -1.79
CA ALA A 58 -14.85 -18.62 -3.15
C ALA A 58 -13.80 -19.03 -4.20
N PHE A 59 -12.54 -18.64 -4.01
CA PHE A 59 -11.43 -19.00 -4.89
C PHE A 59 -11.19 -20.52 -4.94
N PHE A 60 -11.19 -21.19 -3.79
CA PHE A 60 -11.00 -22.65 -3.75
C PHE A 60 -12.20 -23.42 -4.35
N LEU A 61 -13.41 -22.92 -4.14
CA LEU A 61 -14.61 -23.50 -4.75
C LEU A 61 -14.62 -23.30 -6.28
N LEU A 62 -14.22 -22.12 -6.74
CA LEU A 62 -14.03 -21.86 -8.16
C LEU A 62 -12.94 -22.77 -8.77
N GLY A 63 -11.86 -23.04 -8.02
CA GLY A 63 -10.83 -23.99 -8.38
C GLY A 63 -11.38 -25.43 -8.55
N GLN A 64 -12.28 -25.84 -7.66
CA GLN A 64 -12.98 -27.12 -7.78
C GLN A 64 -13.82 -27.19 -9.06
N PHE A 65 -14.58 -26.14 -9.36
CA PHE A 65 -15.34 -26.03 -10.61
C PHE A 65 -14.40 -26.11 -11.84
N GLY A 66 -13.30 -25.38 -11.84
CA GLY A 66 -12.31 -25.42 -12.92
C GLY A 66 -11.76 -26.83 -13.16
N LEU A 67 -11.46 -27.59 -12.09
CA LEU A 67 -11.00 -28.98 -12.20
C LEU A 67 -12.10 -29.91 -12.74
N GLU A 68 -13.39 -29.71 -12.34
CA GLU A 68 -14.52 -30.47 -12.91
C GLU A 68 -14.67 -30.20 -14.43
N GLU A 69 -14.45 -28.94 -14.87
CA GLU A 69 -14.45 -28.58 -16.29
C GLU A 69 -13.27 -29.18 -17.06
N CYS A 70 -12.08 -29.20 -16.48
CA CYS A 70 -10.91 -29.86 -17.06
C CYS A 70 -11.13 -31.38 -17.22
N ALA A 71 -11.69 -32.02 -16.20
CA ALA A 71 -12.00 -33.46 -16.26
C ALA A 71 -13.04 -33.79 -17.33
N ARG A 72 -14.04 -32.91 -17.49
CA ARG A 72 -15.11 -33.08 -18.48
C ARG A 72 -14.60 -32.99 -19.93
N SER A 73 -13.63 -32.11 -20.20
CA SER A 73 -13.06 -31.90 -21.53
C SER A 73 -11.87 -32.81 -21.85
N SER A 74 -11.56 -33.78 -20.98
CA SER A 74 -10.43 -34.68 -21.19
C SER A 74 -10.64 -35.63 -22.36
N GLU A 75 -9.69 -35.62 -23.28
CA GLU A 75 -9.61 -36.59 -24.38
C GLU A 75 -8.76 -37.85 -24.05
N TYR A 76 -8.18 -37.87 -22.83
CA TYR A 76 -7.16 -38.86 -22.47
C TYR A 76 -7.70 -40.14 -21.81
N GLY A 77 -9.01 -40.16 -21.50
CA GLY A 77 -9.65 -41.31 -20.84
C GLY A 77 -9.31 -41.47 -19.35
N GLU A 78 -10.03 -42.36 -18.68
CA GLU A 78 -9.92 -42.54 -17.22
C GLU A 78 -8.60 -43.20 -16.77
N GLU A 79 -7.85 -43.78 -17.67
CA GLU A 79 -6.58 -44.47 -17.35
C GLU A 79 -5.41 -43.51 -17.08
N MET A 80 -5.54 -42.23 -17.49
CA MET A 80 -4.50 -41.22 -17.31
C MET A 80 -4.71 -40.47 -16.01
N ILE A 81 -4.35 -41.07 -14.90
CA ILE A 81 -4.53 -40.46 -13.55
C ILE A 81 -3.82 -39.10 -13.46
N GLY A 82 -4.60 -38.09 -13.17
CA GLY A 82 -4.09 -36.71 -12.96
C GLY A 82 -3.86 -35.92 -14.25
N LEU A 83 -4.21 -36.43 -15.42
CA LEU A 83 -4.20 -35.69 -16.67
C LEU A 83 -5.64 -35.36 -17.10
N ALA A 84 -5.88 -34.09 -17.45
CA ALA A 84 -7.19 -33.63 -17.90
C ALA A 84 -7.04 -32.67 -19.08
N GLY A 85 -8.17 -32.24 -19.69
CA GLY A 85 -8.21 -31.20 -20.71
C GLY A 85 -8.19 -29.80 -20.11
N ILE A 86 -8.45 -28.82 -20.95
CA ILE A 86 -8.64 -27.42 -20.53
C ILE A 86 -10.14 -27.07 -20.49
N PRO A 87 -10.57 -26.05 -19.74
CA PRO A 87 -11.99 -25.64 -19.70
C PRO A 87 -12.51 -25.26 -21.10
N GLU A 88 -13.69 -25.76 -21.46
CA GLU A 88 -14.36 -25.40 -22.71
C GLU A 88 -15.44 -24.35 -22.51
N LYS A 89 -15.40 -23.26 -23.24
CA LYS A 89 -16.33 -22.13 -23.13
C LYS A 89 -17.80 -22.50 -23.40
N LYS A 90 -18.06 -23.45 -24.32
CA LYS A 90 -19.42 -23.76 -24.75
C LYS A 90 -20.32 -24.20 -23.59
N ARG A 91 -21.34 -23.40 -23.27
CA ARG A 91 -22.34 -23.63 -22.19
C ARG A 91 -21.72 -23.75 -20.81
N ILE A 92 -20.57 -23.19 -20.58
CA ILE A 92 -19.85 -23.27 -19.27
C ILE A 92 -20.66 -22.56 -18.17
N ALA A 93 -21.35 -21.46 -18.48
CA ALA A 93 -22.18 -20.73 -17.53
C ALA A 93 -23.37 -21.59 -17.02
N THR A 94 -23.98 -22.39 -17.88
CA THR A 94 -25.03 -23.34 -17.47
C THR A 94 -24.48 -24.35 -16.46
N ARG A 95 -23.28 -24.89 -16.69
CA ARG A 95 -22.63 -25.84 -15.77
C ARG A 95 -22.23 -25.17 -14.47
N PHE A 96 -21.74 -23.94 -14.55
CA PHE A 96 -21.42 -23.15 -13.37
C PHE A 96 -22.66 -22.90 -12.48
N THR A 97 -23.80 -22.55 -13.09
CA THR A 97 -25.06 -22.40 -12.35
C THR A 97 -25.49 -23.69 -11.66
N GLN A 98 -25.31 -24.84 -12.33
CA GLN A 98 -25.55 -26.15 -11.71
C GLN A 98 -24.58 -26.45 -10.56
N PHE A 99 -23.31 -26.11 -10.72
CA PHE A 99 -22.32 -26.23 -9.66
C PHE A 99 -22.67 -25.36 -8.45
N LEU A 100 -23.08 -24.10 -8.65
CA LEU A 100 -23.54 -23.20 -7.58
C LEU A 100 -24.73 -23.81 -6.81
N MET A 101 -25.70 -24.40 -7.51
CA MET A 101 -26.86 -25.05 -6.88
C MET A 101 -26.47 -26.29 -6.07
N LYS A 102 -25.56 -27.12 -6.61
CA LYS A 102 -25.10 -28.36 -5.96
C LYS A 102 -24.33 -28.09 -4.67
N HIS A 103 -23.60 -26.98 -4.62
CA HIS A 103 -22.74 -26.60 -3.50
C HIS A 103 -23.26 -25.43 -2.67
N ALA A 104 -24.57 -25.09 -2.80
CA ALA A 104 -25.18 -24.00 -2.06
C ALA A 104 -25.00 -24.18 -0.54
N GLY A 105 -24.87 -23.03 0.17
CA GLY A 105 -24.89 -23.00 1.64
C GLY A 105 -23.60 -22.53 2.30
N SER A 106 -22.52 -22.28 1.56
CA SER A 106 -21.32 -21.63 2.12
C SER A 106 -21.24 -20.14 1.72
N PRO A 107 -20.59 -19.31 2.55
CA PRO A 107 -20.40 -17.89 2.23
C PRO A 107 -19.61 -17.65 0.93
N GLY A 108 -18.59 -18.48 0.65
CA GLY A 108 -17.82 -18.38 -0.59
C GLY A 108 -18.64 -18.69 -1.84
N MET A 109 -19.58 -19.66 -1.74
CA MET A 109 -20.50 -19.95 -2.83
C MET A 109 -21.52 -18.82 -3.06
N ALA A 110 -22.01 -18.22 -1.99
CA ALA A 110 -22.86 -17.04 -2.07
C ALA A 110 -22.12 -15.88 -2.78
N LEU A 111 -20.88 -15.63 -2.40
CA LEU A 111 -20.06 -14.59 -3.07
C LEU A 111 -19.86 -14.87 -4.57
N LEU A 112 -19.59 -16.12 -4.96
CA LEU A 112 -19.45 -16.48 -6.38
C LEU A 112 -20.74 -16.20 -7.15
N LYS A 113 -21.88 -16.58 -6.56
CA LYS A 113 -23.19 -16.31 -7.16
C LYS A 113 -23.48 -14.82 -7.29
N ASP A 114 -23.28 -14.07 -6.21
CA ASP A 114 -23.57 -12.63 -6.18
C ASP A 114 -22.63 -11.86 -7.14
N THR A 115 -21.38 -12.29 -7.25
CA THR A 115 -20.41 -11.72 -8.21
C THR A 115 -20.82 -12.02 -9.67
N TYR A 116 -21.25 -13.25 -9.94
CA TYR A 116 -21.77 -13.64 -11.24
C TYR A 116 -23.01 -12.80 -11.60
N ASP A 117 -23.98 -12.73 -10.70
CA ASP A 117 -25.22 -11.96 -10.90
C ASP A 117 -24.93 -10.46 -11.13
N TYR A 118 -24.00 -9.89 -10.38
CA TYR A 118 -23.55 -8.51 -10.54
C TYR A 118 -22.98 -8.25 -11.96
N LEU A 119 -22.04 -9.08 -12.40
CA LEU A 119 -21.41 -8.89 -13.70
C LEU A 119 -22.37 -9.15 -14.86
N VAL A 120 -23.17 -10.20 -14.79
CA VAL A 120 -24.09 -10.56 -15.88
C VAL A 120 -25.29 -9.62 -15.93
N ASN A 121 -25.97 -9.39 -14.79
CA ASN A 121 -27.24 -8.67 -14.78
C ASN A 121 -27.07 -7.15 -14.67
N GLU A 122 -26.07 -6.66 -13.91
CA GLU A 122 -25.88 -5.23 -13.71
C GLU A 122 -24.87 -4.63 -14.72
N LYS A 123 -23.82 -5.38 -15.10
CA LYS A 123 -22.81 -4.93 -16.05
C LYS A 123 -23.01 -5.41 -17.50
N GLY A 124 -23.95 -6.33 -17.72
CA GLY A 124 -24.26 -6.84 -19.06
C GLY A 124 -23.16 -7.69 -19.70
N VAL A 125 -22.37 -8.37 -18.87
CA VAL A 125 -21.27 -9.24 -19.32
C VAL A 125 -21.83 -10.52 -19.91
N ASP A 126 -21.22 -11.05 -20.99
CA ASP A 126 -21.56 -12.39 -21.48
C ASP A 126 -21.21 -13.46 -20.45
N GLU A 127 -22.18 -14.25 -20.08
CA GLU A 127 -22.05 -15.23 -19.01
C GLU A 127 -21.03 -16.35 -19.30
N ASN A 128 -20.93 -16.80 -20.55
CA ASN A 128 -19.99 -17.85 -20.91
C ASN A 128 -18.56 -17.30 -21.02
N ASP A 129 -18.39 -16.06 -21.47
CA ASP A 129 -17.09 -15.39 -21.46
C ASP A 129 -16.56 -15.20 -20.05
N LEU A 130 -17.42 -14.74 -19.13
CA LEU A 130 -17.09 -14.52 -17.73
C LEU A 130 -16.65 -15.81 -17.04
N VAL A 131 -17.50 -16.85 -17.12
CA VAL A 131 -17.21 -18.11 -16.41
C VAL A 131 -16.02 -18.83 -17.02
N HIS A 132 -15.78 -18.66 -18.33
CA HIS A 132 -14.59 -19.20 -18.99
C HIS A 132 -13.32 -18.50 -18.50
N GLU A 133 -13.30 -17.16 -18.46
CA GLU A 133 -12.17 -16.40 -17.88
C GLU A 133 -11.89 -16.85 -16.43
N TRP A 134 -12.93 -17.05 -15.64
CA TRP A 134 -12.77 -17.52 -14.26
C TRP A 134 -12.22 -18.93 -14.14
N ALA A 135 -12.69 -19.85 -14.99
CA ALA A 135 -12.22 -21.24 -14.98
C ALA A 135 -10.76 -21.35 -15.42
N GLU A 136 -10.40 -20.73 -16.54
CA GLU A 136 -9.00 -20.63 -17.00
C GLU A 136 -8.15 -19.85 -15.97
N GLY A 137 -8.69 -18.77 -15.43
CA GLY A 137 -8.02 -17.92 -14.46
C GLY A 137 -7.61 -18.66 -13.20
N VAL A 138 -8.51 -19.46 -12.60
CA VAL A 138 -8.21 -20.20 -11.37
C VAL A 138 -7.30 -21.40 -11.60
N ILE A 139 -7.39 -22.04 -12.77
CA ILE A 139 -6.53 -23.17 -13.17
C ILE A 139 -5.12 -22.69 -13.54
N GLY A 140 -5.02 -21.53 -14.21
CA GLY A 140 -3.73 -20.97 -14.61
C GLY A 140 -3.07 -21.72 -15.75
N ASP A 141 -3.85 -22.20 -16.70
CA ASP A 141 -3.40 -23.05 -17.82
C ASP A 141 -2.73 -22.27 -18.97
N GLN A 142 -2.85 -20.94 -18.95
CA GLN A 142 -2.28 -20.10 -19.99
C GLN A 142 -1.67 -18.80 -19.41
N TYR A 143 -1.05 -18.02 -20.29
CA TYR A 143 -0.54 -16.69 -19.94
C TYR A 143 -1.67 -15.65 -19.86
N PRO A 144 -1.54 -14.61 -19.01
CA PRO A 144 -2.55 -13.55 -18.90
C PRO A 144 -2.84 -12.84 -20.22
N VAL A 145 -4.11 -12.84 -20.63
CA VAL A 145 -4.62 -12.12 -21.80
C VAL A 145 -5.95 -11.44 -21.43
N PRO A 146 -6.05 -10.12 -21.47
CA PRO A 146 -5.03 -9.13 -21.87
C PRO A 146 -3.83 -9.07 -20.90
N ALA A 147 -2.67 -8.69 -21.42
CA ALA A 147 -1.43 -8.66 -20.64
C ALA A 147 -1.47 -7.66 -19.46
N ARG A 148 -2.31 -6.64 -19.51
CA ARG A 148 -2.47 -5.60 -18.50
C ARG A 148 -3.24 -6.12 -17.28
N ILE A 149 -4.40 -6.69 -17.49
CA ILE A 149 -5.29 -7.28 -16.50
C ILE A 149 -6.37 -8.09 -17.20
N LEU A 150 -6.87 -9.16 -16.58
CA LEU A 150 -8.00 -9.92 -17.09
C LEU A 150 -9.25 -9.03 -17.25
N LYS A 151 -9.99 -9.26 -18.32
CA LYS A 151 -11.09 -8.38 -18.75
C LYS A 151 -12.15 -8.17 -17.67
N TYR A 152 -12.61 -9.22 -17.03
CA TYR A 152 -13.69 -9.13 -16.03
C TYR A 152 -13.15 -8.86 -14.62
N THR A 153 -11.89 -9.20 -14.37
CA THR A 153 -11.17 -8.72 -13.19
C THR A 153 -11.06 -7.20 -13.21
N GLU A 154 -10.76 -6.58 -14.37
CA GLU A 154 -10.69 -5.11 -14.51
C GLU A 154 -11.99 -4.44 -14.12
N VAL A 155 -13.14 -4.94 -14.60
CA VAL A 155 -14.47 -4.39 -14.27
C VAL A 155 -14.72 -4.38 -12.76
N LEU A 156 -14.47 -5.50 -12.09
CA LEU A 156 -14.69 -5.61 -10.64
C LEU A 156 -13.76 -4.71 -9.84
N VAL A 157 -12.49 -4.68 -10.23
CA VAL A 157 -11.48 -3.90 -9.50
C VAL A 157 -11.68 -2.40 -9.75
N GLU A 158 -12.05 -1.98 -10.96
CA GLU A 158 -12.38 -0.57 -11.23
C GLU A 158 -13.56 -0.10 -10.39
N ASP A 159 -14.64 -0.87 -10.34
CA ASP A 159 -15.82 -0.53 -9.52
C ASP A 159 -15.48 -0.49 -8.02
N TYR A 160 -14.67 -1.43 -7.56
CA TYR A 160 -14.16 -1.45 -6.20
C TYR A 160 -13.33 -0.20 -5.86
N LEU A 161 -12.41 0.19 -6.76
CA LEU A 161 -11.61 1.41 -6.56
C LEU A 161 -12.49 2.67 -6.57
N LYS A 162 -13.49 2.74 -7.44
CA LYS A 162 -14.46 3.85 -7.44
C LYS A 162 -15.24 3.94 -6.14
N GLN A 163 -15.62 2.79 -5.55
CA GLN A 163 -16.26 2.75 -4.23
C GLN A 163 -15.31 3.23 -3.14
N GLU A 164 -14.12 2.66 -3.05
CA GLU A 164 -13.22 2.85 -1.91
C GLU A 164 -12.40 4.13 -1.99
N LEU A 165 -11.96 4.53 -3.19
CA LEU A 165 -11.06 5.66 -3.37
C LEU A 165 -11.79 6.93 -3.84
N CYS A 166 -13.05 6.82 -4.28
CA CYS A 166 -13.84 7.97 -4.70
C CYS A 166 -15.11 8.20 -3.86
N ASP A 167 -15.27 7.46 -2.75
CA ASP A 167 -16.47 7.51 -1.89
C ASP A 167 -17.77 7.39 -2.71
N ASN A 168 -17.83 6.47 -3.67
CA ASN A 168 -18.94 6.28 -4.61
C ASN A 168 -19.29 7.53 -5.46
N ARG A 169 -18.38 8.50 -5.56
CA ARG A 169 -18.51 9.71 -6.39
C ARG A 169 -17.34 9.84 -7.34
N PRO A 170 -17.17 8.88 -8.29
CA PRO A 170 -16.04 8.88 -9.21
C PRO A 170 -16.12 10.06 -10.19
N PRO A 171 -14.97 10.48 -10.75
CA PRO A 171 -14.97 11.38 -11.89
C PRO A 171 -15.68 10.74 -13.09
N LYS A 172 -15.99 11.53 -14.10
CA LYS A 172 -16.51 11.00 -15.37
C LYS A 172 -15.43 10.20 -16.07
N GLY A 173 -15.83 9.19 -16.85
CA GLY A 173 -14.92 8.32 -17.57
C GLY A 173 -14.58 7.05 -16.79
N LYS A 174 -13.55 6.37 -17.23
CA LYS A 174 -13.09 5.10 -16.65
C LYS A 174 -11.61 5.17 -16.29
N PHE A 175 -11.22 4.26 -15.42
CA PHE A 175 -9.81 4.01 -15.11
C PHE A 175 -9.37 2.73 -15.80
N ASP A 176 -8.29 2.81 -16.57
CA ASP A 176 -7.57 1.65 -17.04
C ASP A 176 -6.66 1.14 -15.92
N LEU A 177 -6.62 -0.19 -15.73
CA LEU A 177 -5.89 -0.81 -14.63
C LEU A 177 -4.74 -1.68 -15.14
N PHE A 178 -3.63 -1.68 -14.39
CA PHE A 178 -2.52 -2.61 -14.59
C PHE A 178 -2.29 -3.43 -13.32
N ALA A 179 -2.50 -4.75 -13.39
CA ALA A 179 -2.30 -5.67 -12.28
C ALA A 179 -0.81 -5.97 -12.05
N THR A 180 -0.34 -5.79 -10.82
CA THR A 180 1.07 -5.88 -10.45
C THR A 180 1.31 -6.77 -9.22
N GLU A 181 2.56 -7.21 -9.05
CA GLU A 181 3.02 -8.09 -7.97
C GLU A 181 3.23 -7.35 -6.64
N GLY A 182 2.26 -6.52 -6.28
CA GLY A 182 2.22 -5.68 -5.07
C GLY A 182 2.65 -4.24 -5.32
N GLY A 183 2.35 -3.36 -4.35
CA GLY A 183 2.55 -1.91 -4.49
C GLY A 183 4.00 -1.51 -4.79
N THR A 184 4.99 -2.15 -4.15
CA THR A 184 6.41 -1.84 -4.42
C THR A 184 6.81 -2.14 -5.86
N ALA A 185 6.33 -3.26 -6.44
CA ALA A 185 6.56 -3.56 -7.84
C ALA A 185 5.90 -2.52 -8.76
N ALA A 186 4.64 -2.12 -8.44
CA ALA A 186 3.94 -1.07 -9.17
C ALA A 186 4.75 0.23 -9.22
N MET A 187 5.33 0.65 -8.09
CA MET A 187 6.17 1.84 -8.03
C MET A 187 7.43 1.74 -8.88
N CYS A 188 8.11 0.60 -8.84
CA CYS A 188 9.27 0.36 -9.71
C CYS A 188 8.88 0.48 -11.19
N TYR A 189 7.74 -0.10 -11.58
CA TYR A 189 7.27 -0.04 -12.97
C TYR A 189 6.87 1.38 -13.39
N ILE A 190 6.27 2.15 -12.50
CA ILE A 190 5.94 3.56 -12.75
C ILE A 190 7.21 4.37 -13.01
N PHE A 191 8.20 4.33 -12.12
CA PHE A 191 9.44 5.10 -12.29
C PHE A 191 10.22 4.66 -13.52
N ASP A 192 10.36 3.34 -13.76
CA ASP A 192 11.03 2.82 -14.95
C ASP A 192 10.33 3.31 -16.23
N SER A 193 9.00 3.22 -16.31
CA SER A 193 8.26 3.62 -17.51
C SER A 193 8.25 5.14 -17.72
N LEU A 194 8.15 5.94 -16.65
CA LEU A 194 8.27 7.39 -16.75
C LEU A 194 9.62 7.80 -17.34
N GLN A 195 10.70 7.13 -16.93
CA GLN A 195 12.05 7.40 -17.45
C GLN A 195 12.23 6.88 -18.88
N GLN A 196 11.78 5.64 -19.18
CA GLN A 196 11.88 5.06 -20.52
C GLN A 196 11.10 5.87 -21.57
N ASN A 197 10.01 6.51 -21.16
CA ASN A 197 9.15 7.32 -22.01
C ASN A 197 9.50 8.82 -21.98
N PHE A 198 10.62 9.21 -21.42
CA PHE A 198 11.12 10.60 -21.37
C PHE A 198 10.20 11.59 -20.65
N LEU A 199 9.30 11.09 -19.79
CA LEU A 199 8.45 11.93 -18.93
C LEU A 199 9.19 12.39 -17.68
N LEU A 200 10.09 11.57 -17.16
CA LEU A 200 11.09 11.92 -16.14
C LEU A 200 12.49 11.54 -16.62
N GLY A 201 13.48 12.32 -16.22
CA GLY A 201 14.90 12.08 -16.49
C GLY A 201 15.76 12.34 -15.27
N LYS A 202 17.04 11.95 -15.36
CA LYS A 202 18.03 12.21 -14.29
C LYS A 202 18.13 13.70 -14.03
N GLY A 203 18.08 14.07 -12.74
CA GLY A 203 18.13 15.47 -12.30
C GLY A 203 16.80 16.23 -12.42
N ASP A 204 15.72 15.58 -12.88
CA ASP A 204 14.40 16.20 -12.83
C ASP A 204 13.92 16.33 -11.40
N LYS A 205 13.28 17.47 -11.09
CA LYS A 205 12.75 17.76 -9.76
C LYS A 205 11.47 16.98 -9.49
N ILE A 206 11.45 16.30 -8.36
CA ILE A 206 10.26 15.64 -7.82
C ILE A 206 10.07 16.05 -6.37
N VAL A 207 8.82 16.03 -5.92
CA VAL A 207 8.46 16.31 -4.53
C VAL A 207 7.96 15.04 -3.86
N LEU A 208 8.51 14.76 -2.68
CA LEU A 208 8.12 13.65 -1.83
C LEU A 208 7.40 14.17 -0.58
N PHE A 209 6.22 13.64 -0.30
CA PHE A 209 5.45 13.99 0.90
C PHE A 209 5.86 13.08 2.06
N ALA A 210 6.68 13.61 2.97
CA ALA A 210 7.21 12.92 4.14
C ALA A 210 6.33 13.19 5.40
N PRO A 211 6.29 12.28 6.39
CA PRO A 211 6.95 10.98 6.44
C PRO A 211 6.37 9.98 5.43
N VAL A 212 7.23 9.10 4.92
CA VAL A 212 6.84 8.18 3.87
C VAL A 212 7.52 6.81 4.03
N PHE A 213 6.93 5.80 3.40
CA PHE A 213 7.46 4.44 3.39
C PHE A 213 8.87 4.40 2.78
N THR A 214 9.88 3.95 3.53
CA THR A 214 11.32 3.99 3.21
C THR A 214 11.67 3.63 1.76
N PRO A 215 11.12 2.58 1.11
CA PRO A 215 11.42 2.30 -0.30
C PRO A 215 11.12 3.48 -1.25
N TYR A 216 10.22 4.38 -0.89
CA TYR A 216 9.89 5.55 -1.72
C TYR A 216 10.89 6.69 -1.57
N ILE A 217 11.68 6.67 -0.51
CA ILE A 217 12.87 7.53 -0.35
C ILE A 217 14.03 6.94 -1.17
N GLU A 218 14.25 5.63 -1.04
CA GLU A 218 15.39 4.94 -1.63
C GLU A 218 15.32 4.81 -3.17
N ILE A 219 14.11 4.59 -3.74
CA ILE A 219 13.94 4.36 -5.19
C ILE A 219 14.41 5.57 -6.01
N PRO A 220 13.99 6.83 -5.75
CA PRO A 220 14.40 7.99 -6.53
C PRO A 220 15.91 8.26 -6.53
N GLU A 221 16.61 7.87 -5.47
CA GLU A 221 18.05 8.06 -5.30
C GLU A 221 18.91 7.03 -6.03
N GLN A 222 18.32 5.92 -6.47
CA GLN A 222 19.08 4.89 -7.19
C GLN A 222 19.80 5.46 -8.41
N ALA A 223 21.02 4.98 -8.67
CA ALA A 223 21.89 5.44 -9.75
C ALA A 223 21.24 5.46 -11.15
N ARG A 224 20.20 4.63 -11.36
CA ARG A 224 19.43 4.61 -12.61
C ARG A 224 18.47 5.78 -12.74
N TYR A 225 17.96 6.31 -11.61
CA TYR A 225 17.00 7.43 -11.60
C TYR A 225 17.67 8.76 -11.31
N LEU A 226 18.33 8.93 -10.16
CA LEU A 226 19.02 10.15 -9.74
C LEU A 226 18.16 11.40 -9.92
N PHE A 227 16.93 11.38 -9.39
CA PHE A 227 16.05 12.54 -9.38
C PHE A 227 16.55 13.58 -8.37
N ASP A 228 16.20 14.85 -8.60
CA ASP A 228 16.39 15.94 -7.64
C ASP A 228 15.16 15.95 -6.71
N VAL A 229 15.30 15.34 -5.53
CA VAL A 229 14.20 15.13 -4.59
C VAL A 229 14.12 16.30 -3.61
N THR A 230 12.95 16.89 -3.49
CA THR A 230 12.60 17.82 -2.41
C THR A 230 11.51 17.22 -1.56
N GLU A 231 11.68 17.24 -0.24
CA GLU A 231 10.72 16.71 0.72
C GLU A 231 9.85 17.81 1.30
N ILE A 232 8.54 17.51 1.45
CA ILE A 232 7.60 18.32 2.20
C ILE A 232 7.19 17.50 3.44
N HIS A 233 7.44 18.01 4.64
CA HIS A 233 7.21 17.29 5.88
C HIS A 233 5.88 17.62 6.53
N ALA A 234 5.17 16.59 7.02
CA ALA A 234 3.94 16.74 7.81
C ALA A 234 4.25 17.22 9.24
N CYS A 235 4.69 18.47 9.36
CA CYS A 235 5.19 19.06 10.60
C CYS A 235 4.16 19.90 11.36
N LYS A 236 2.91 20.02 10.87
CA LYS A 236 1.88 20.85 11.50
C LYS A 236 1.51 20.34 12.88
N MET A 237 1.49 21.27 13.84
CA MET A 237 1.17 20.99 15.24
C MET A 237 -0.09 21.76 15.68
N THR A 238 -0.79 21.23 16.68
CA THR A 238 -1.83 21.97 17.40
C THR A 238 -1.20 23.06 18.27
N LYS A 239 -2.02 24.02 18.75
CA LYS A 239 -1.56 25.04 19.70
C LYS A 239 -0.98 24.45 20.99
N ASP A 240 -1.46 23.27 21.38
CA ASP A 240 -0.98 22.56 22.57
C ASP A 240 0.24 21.66 22.27
N GLY A 241 0.82 21.77 21.07
CA GLY A 241 2.04 21.07 20.69
C GLY A 241 1.88 19.55 20.46
N TYR A 242 0.75 19.11 19.88
CA TYR A 242 0.54 17.76 19.38
C TYR A 242 0.65 17.71 17.87
N HIS A 243 1.25 16.68 17.30
CA HIS A 243 1.25 16.47 15.85
C HIS A 243 -0.17 16.29 15.32
N THR A 244 -0.49 16.98 14.23
CA THR A 244 -1.67 16.71 13.41
C THR A 244 -1.34 15.85 12.21
N TRP A 245 -0.05 15.61 11.94
CA TRP A 245 0.47 14.88 10.81
C TRP A 245 -0.04 15.42 9.46
N GLN A 246 -0.27 16.74 9.40
CA GLN A 246 -0.65 17.46 8.20
C GLN A 246 0.50 18.38 7.76
N TYR A 247 0.46 18.77 6.50
CA TYR A 247 1.44 19.67 5.88
C TYR A 247 1.04 21.12 6.12
N MET A 248 2.00 22.03 6.07
CA MET A 248 1.71 23.46 6.02
C MET A 248 1.27 23.85 4.60
N GLU A 249 0.28 24.72 4.47
CA GLU A 249 -0.23 25.11 3.15
C GLU A 249 0.82 25.83 2.30
N GLU A 250 1.70 26.60 2.94
CA GLU A 250 2.81 27.30 2.31
C GLU A 250 3.87 26.36 1.72
N ASP A 251 4.10 25.20 2.32
CA ASP A 251 5.09 24.22 1.82
C ASP A 251 4.64 23.62 0.49
N LEU A 252 3.31 23.57 0.24
CA LEU A 252 2.76 23.10 -1.04
C LEU A 252 3.06 24.06 -2.20
N ASP A 253 3.48 25.30 -1.93
CA ASP A 253 3.76 26.29 -2.96
C ASP A 253 4.91 25.89 -3.90
N ILE A 254 5.79 25.00 -3.46
CA ILE A 254 6.82 24.40 -4.31
C ILE A 254 6.23 23.70 -5.54
N LEU A 255 5.03 23.13 -5.43
CA LEU A 255 4.35 22.44 -6.52
C LEU A 255 3.91 23.39 -7.66
N LYS A 256 3.89 24.71 -7.40
CA LYS A 256 3.59 25.73 -8.42
C LYS A 256 4.71 25.88 -9.44
N ASP A 257 5.95 25.51 -9.06
CA ASP A 257 7.09 25.58 -9.96
C ASP A 257 6.96 24.53 -11.08
N PRO A 258 6.84 24.95 -12.37
CA PRO A 258 6.71 24.00 -13.48
C PRO A 258 7.96 23.12 -13.68
N SER A 259 9.08 23.44 -13.03
CA SER A 259 10.27 22.57 -13.03
C SER A 259 10.10 21.34 -12.15
N VAL A 260 9.14 21.37 -11.19
CA VAL A 260 8.71 20.19 -10.42
C VAL A 260 7.81 19.36 -11.32
N LYS A 261 8.30 18.21 -11.76
CA LYS A 261 7.61 17.36 -12.73
C LYS A 261 6.69 16.33 -12.09
N ALA A 262 7.01 15.88 -10.88
CA ALA A 262 6.20 14.87 -10.21
C ALA A 262 6.10 15.12 -8.70
N ALA A 263 4.97 14.73 -8.12
CA ALA A 263 4.73 14.68 -6.68
C ALA A 263 4.35 13.26 -6.26
N PHE A 264 4.91 12.80 -5.15
CA PHE A 264 4.74 11.47 -4.62
C PHE A 264 4.04 11.53 -3.27
N ILE A 265 2.89 10.88 -3.11
CA ILE A 265 2.02 11.01 -1.94
C ILE A 265 1.56 9.62 -1.48
N VAL A 266 1.83 9.26 -0.23
CA VAL A 266 1.17 8.10 0.42
C VAL A 266 -0.03 8.63 1.22
N ASN A 267 -1.23 8.25 0.82
CA ASN A 267 -2.46 8.79 1.39
C ASN A 267 -3.51 7.69 1.65
N PRO A 268 -3.79 7.36 2.89
CA PRO A 268 -3.22 7.83 4.16
C PRO A 268 -1.73 7.54 4.33
N SER A 269 -1.02 8.43 5.02
CA SER A 269 0.44 8.39 5.19
C SER A 269 0.94 7.15 5.94
N ASN A 270 2.19 6.80 5.77
CA ASN A 270 2.87 5.74 6.50
C ASN A 270 4.26 6.26 6.89
N PRO A 271 4.59 6.42 8.17
CA PRO A 271 4.01 5.77 9.35
C PRO A 271 2.85 6.47 10.06
N PRO A 272 2.54 7.79 9.92
CA PRO A 272 1.55 8.42 10.80
C PRO A 272 0.12 7.89 10.63
N SER A 273 -0.23 7.35 9.46
CA SER A 273 -1.56 6.84 9.12
C SER A 273 -2.66 7.91 9.11
N TYR A 274 -2.39 9.06 8.53
CA TYR A 274 -3.35 10.14 8.38
C TYR A 274 -3.63 10.45 6.91
N GLY A 275 -4.91 10.66 6.59
CA GLY A 275 -5.33 11.21 5.31
C GLY A 275 -5.13 12.72 5.23
N LEU A 276 -5.03 13.23 3.99
CA LEU A 276 -5.00 14.68 3.74
C LEU A 276 -6.32 15.33 4.13
N THR A 277 -6.26 16.54 4.72
CA THR A 277 -7.46 17.34 4.96
C THR A 277 -8.06 17.83 3.65
N ASP A 278 -9.37 18.12 3.64
CA ASP A 278 -10.06 18.72 2.49
C ASP A 278 -9.40 20.04 2.04
N GLY A 279 -8.87 20.82 3.00
CA GLY A 279 -8.16 22.07 2.71
C GLY A 279 -6.87 21.83 1.93
N LEU A 280 -6.04 20.86 2.34
CA LEU A 280 -4.81 20.50 1.63
C LEU A 280 -5.12 19.86 0.26
N MET A 281 -6.12 18.97 0.20
CA MET A 281 -6.57 18.41 -1.06
C MET A 281 -6.99 19.50 -2.04
N LYS A 282 -7.83 20.43 -1.60
CA LYS A 282 -8.24 21.57 -2.42
C LYS A 282 -7.05 22.42 -2.85
N ARG A 283 -6.08 22.67 -1.96
CA ARG A 283 -4.87 23.43 -2.28
C ARG A 283 -4.07 22.76 -3.40
N ILE A 284 -3.85 21.44 -3.31
CA ILE A 284 -3.17 20.66 -4.36
C ILE A 284 -3.93 20.78 -5.69
N VAL A 285 -5.25 20.61 -5.65
CA VAL A 285 -6.11 20.73 -6.84
C VAL A 285 -5.99 22.12 -7.48
N ASP A 286 -6.04 23.18 -6.66
CA ASP A 286 -5.95 24.56 -7.15
C ASP A 286 -4.58 24.84 -7.78
N ILE A 287 -3.49 24.36 -7.18
CA ILE A 287 -2.13 24.49 -7.73
C ILE A 287 -2.01 23.77 -9.08
N VAL A 288 -2.45 22.50 -9.13
CA VAL A 288 -2.34 21.72 -10.36
C VAL A 288 -3.14 22.37 -11.49
N ARG A 289 -4.36 22.80 -11.22
CA ARG A 289 -5.23 23.39 -12.27
C ARG A 289 -4.78 24.76 -12.75
N ASN A 290 -4.19 25.58 -11.87
CA ASN A 290 -3.91 26.98 -12.17
C ASN A 290 -2.43 27.27 -12.45
N ASP A 291 -1.50 26.55 -11.76
CA ASP A 291 -0.09 26.90 -11.76
C ASP A 291 0.76 25.83 -12.48
N ASN A 292 0.50 24.53 -12.25
CA ASN A 292 1.31 23.44 -12.81
C ASN A 292 0.43 22.29 -13.37
N PRO A 293 -0.26 22.49 -14.51
CA PRO A 293 -1.22 21.53 -15.07
C PRO A 293 -0.59 20.23 -15.58
N ASN A 294 0.72 20.18 -15.73
CA ASN A 294 1.47 19.00 -16.15
C ASN A 294 2.15 18.26 -14.97
N LEU A 295 1.86 18.65 -13.73
CA LEU A 295 2.37 17.94 -12.57
C LEU A 295 1.85 16.50 -12.57
N MET A 296 2.74 15.54 -12.65
CA MET A 296 2.43 14.13 -12.49
C MET A 296 2.28 13.82 -11.01
N ILE A 297 1.17 13.19 -10.62
CA ILE A 297 0.94 12.80 -9.23
C ILE A 297 0.94 11.28 -9.15
N ILE A 298 1.75 10.73 -8.25
CA ILE A 298 1.79 9.30 -7.97
C ILE A 298 1.31 9.10 -6.54
N THR A 299 0.23 8.32 -6.35
CA THR A 299 -0.32 8.04 -5.02
C THR A 299 -0.18 6.56 -4.67
N ASP A 300 0.04 6.30 -3.36
CA ASP A 300 -0.16 4.97 -2.75
C ASP A 300 -1.30 5.08 -1.73
N ASP A 301 -2.43 4.50 -2.08
CA ASP A 301 -3.68 4.61 -1.31
C ASP A 301 -3.99 3.30 -0.55
N VAL A 302 -2.98 2.50 -0.23
CA VAL A 302 -3.14 1.16 0.41
C VAL A 302 -3.92 1.18 1.72
N TYR A 303 -3.94 2.31 2.46
CA TYR A 303 -4.65 2.44 3.75
C TYR A 303 -6.00 3.16 3.63
N ALA A 304 -6.44 3.52 2.45
CA ALA A 304 -7.68 4.26 2.18
C ALA A 304 -8.92 3.67 2.86
N THR A 305 -9.07 2.34 2.81
CA THR A 305 -10.21 1.60 3.37
C THR A 305 -10.38 1.73 4.89
N TYR A 306 -9.36 2.24 5.60
CA TYR A 306 -9.43 2.47 7.05
C TYR A 306 -9.97 3.85 7.44
N ILE A 307 -10.14 4.76 6.48
CA ILE A 307 -10.77 6.07 6.70
C ILE A 307 -12.21 6.03 6.16
N PRO A 308 -13.21 6.37 6.97
CA PRO A 308 -14.59 6.54 6.49
C PRO A 308 -14.66 7.66 5.43
N HIS A 309 -15.42 7.41 4.35
CA HIS A 309 -15.64 8.41 3.29
C HIS A 309 -14.36 8.96 2.64
N PHE A 310 -13.35 8.10 2.51
CA PHE A 310 -12.07 8.49 1.93
C PHE A 310 -12.21 8.94 0.47
N ARG A 311 -11.48 10.00 0.11
CA ARG A 311 -11.33 10.46 -1.28
C ARG A 311 -9.85 10.61 -1.62
N SER A 312 -9.45 9.88 -2.63
CA SER A 312 -8.10 9.91 -3.17
C SER A 312 -7.86 11.16 -4.04
N VAL A 313 -6.59 11.50 -4.24
CA VAL A 313 -6.18 12.48 -5.25
C VAL A 313 -6.67 12.08 -6.65
N MET A 314 -6.73 10.77 -6.97
CA MET A 314 -7.27 10.30 -8.26
C MET A 314 -8.73 10.65 -8.48
N ALA A 315 -9.50 10.85 -7.41
CA ALA A 315 -10.90 11.28 -7.52
C ALA A 315 -11.04 12.77 -7.84
N GLU A 316 -10.07 13.58 -7.45
CA GLU A 316 -10.09 15.04 -7.61
C GLU A 316 -9.26 15.53 -8.81
N LEU A 317 -8.18 14.82 -9.14
CA LEU A 317 -7.25 15.08 -10.24
C LEU A 317 -7.02 13.80 -11.07
N PRO A 318 -8.07 13.21 -11.66
CA PRO A 318 -7.97 11.93 -12.36
C PRO A 318 -6.96 11.97 -13.50
N GLU A 319 -6.90 13.09 -14.25
CA GLU A 319 -6.01 13.23 -15.41
C GLU A 319 -4.52 13.25 -15.03
N ASN A 320 -4.20 13.72 -13.81
CA ASN A 320 -2.82 13.89 -13.34
C ASN A 320 -2.30 12.70 -12.54
N THR A 321 -3.17 11.79 -12.08
CA THR A 321 -2.85 10.83 -11.04
C THR A 321 -2.64 9.42 -11.58
N LEU A 322 -1.46 8.85 -11.30
CA LEU A 322 -1.21 7.41 -11.26
C LEU A 322 -1.47 6.94 -9.83
N CYS A 323 -2.54 6.18 -9.64
CA CYS A 323 -2.90 5.67 -8.33
C CYS A 323 -2.47 4.22 -8.17
N VAL A 324 -1.74 3.92 -7.11
CA VAL A 324 -1.41 2.55 -6.71
C VAL A 324 -2.30 2.15 -5.54
N TYR A 325 -2.98 1.01 -5.68
CA TYR A 325 -3.74 0.39 -4.62
C TYR A 325 -3.27 -1.04 -4.39
N SER A 326 -3.03 -1.41 -3.12
CA SER A 326 -2.61 -2.76 -2.75
C SER A 326 -3.66 -3.47 -1.89
N PHE A 327 -3.98 -4.71 -2.25
CA PHE A 327 -4.88 -5.59 -1.52
C PHE A 327 -4.25 -6.21 -0.25
N SER A 328 -2.96 -5.96 -0.04
CA SER A 328 -2.15 -6.64 0.99
C SER A 328 -2.69 -6.46 2.41
N LYS A 329 -3.18 -5.26 2.77
CA LYS A 329 -3.48 -4.89 4.16
C LYS A 329 -4.91 -5.21 4.55
N TYR A 330 -5.86 -4.68 3.81
CA TYR A 330 -7.29 -4.76 4.13
C TYR A 330 -7.80 -6.20 4.21
N PHE A 331 -7.42 -7.04 3.25
CA PHE A 331 -7.85 -8.45 3.16
C PHE A 331 -6.92 -9.45 3.85
N GLY A 332 -5.86 -8.98 4.53
CA GLY A 332 -4.85 -9.87 5.10
C GLY A 332 -4.17 -10.73 4.02
N ALA A 333 -3.79 -10.11 2.90
CA ALA A 333 -3.35 -10.80 1.68
C ALA A 333 -1.90 -10.45 1.29
N THR A 334 -1.04 -10.14 2.25
CA THR A 334 0.35 -9.72 2.00
C THR A 334 1.14 -10.72 1.17
N GLY A 335 0.94 -12.02 1.42
CA GLY A 335 1.62 -13.11 0.70
C GLY A 335 1.13 -13.33 -0.74
N TRP A 336 -0.06 -12.85 -1.09
CA TRP A 336 -0.59 -12.97 -2.45
C TRP A 336 0.07 -12.02 -3.44
N ARG A 337 0.71 -10.94 -2.97
CA ARG A 337 1.36 -9.93 -3.82
C ARG A 337 0.40 -9.32 -4.86
N LEU A 338 -0.69 -8.71 -4.41
CA LEU A 338 -1.73 -8.16 -5.27
C LEU A 338 -1.78 -6.63 -5.15
N ALA A 339 -1.57 -5.94 -6.26
CA ALA A 339 -1.80 -4.51 -6.38
C ALA A 339 -2.21 -4.15 -7.81
N VAL A 340 -2.69 -2.95 -7.99
CA VAL A 340 -3.01 -2.36 -9.29
C VAL A 340 -2.50 -0.95 -9.38
N VAL A 341 -2.11 -0.54 -10.59
CA VAL A 341 -1.97 0.87 -11.00
C VAL A 341 -3.24 1.25 -11.73
N ALA A 342 -3.87 2.34 -11.32
CA ALA A 342 -5.03 2.92 -12.01
C ALA A 342 -4.65 4.25 -12.67
N LEU A 343 -5.05 4.42 -13.93
CA LEU A 343 -4.84 5.63 -14.72
C LEU A 343 -6.13 5.98 -15.45
N HIS A 344 -6.56 7.22 -15.35
CA HIS A 344 -7.76 7.66 -16.03
C HIS A 344 -7.59 7.59 -17.56
N GLU A 345 -8.67 7.27 -18.29
CA GLU A 345 -8.64 7.15 -19.75
C GLU A 345 -8.24 8.46 -20.47
N GLU A 346 -8.57 9.60 -19.87
CA GLU A 346 -8.07 10.91 -20.26
C GLU A 346 -7.01 11.34 -19.25
N ASN A 347 -5.72 11.39 -19.65
CA ASN A 347 -4.62 11.65 -18.74
C ASN A 347 -3.51 12.50 -19.37
N ILE A 348 -2.74 13.15 -18.51
CA ILE A 348 -1.64 14.02 -18.94
C ILE A 348 -0.46 13.24 -19.53
N TYR A 349 -0.26 12.00 -19.14
CA TYR A 349 0.85 11.16 -19.57
C TYR A 349 0.76 10.90 -21.07
N ASP A 350 -0.40 10.47 -21.55
CA ASP A 350 -0.68 10.28 -22.99
C ASP A 350 -0.60 11.60 -23.77
N ARG A 351 -1.01 12.74 -23.15
CA ARG A 351 -0.88 14.06 -23.76
C ARG A 351 0.58 14.46 -23.90
N MET A 352 1.38 14.35 -22.83
CA MET A 352 2.79 14.69 -22.85
C MET A 352 3.59 13.83 -23.82
N LEU A 353 3.27 12.54 -23.97
CA LEU A 353 3.87 11.68 -25.00
C LEU A 353 3.65 12.22 -26.41
N LYS A 354 2.46 12.76 -26.70
CA LYS A 354 2.14 13.38 -27.99
C LYS A 354 2.85 14.72 -28.21
N GLU A 355 3.27 15.38 -27.15
CA GLU A 355 3.95 16.68 -27.18
C GLU A 355 5.50 16.54 -27.20
N LEU A 356 6.06 15.33 -27.06
CA LEU A 356 7.50 15.10 -27.12
C LEU A 356 8.11 15.58 -28.43
N PRO A 357 9.38 16.02 -28.43
CA PRO A 357 10.14 16.32 -29.63
C PRO A 357 10.17 15.14 -30.61
N ALA A 358 10.23 15.44 -31.93
CA ALA A 358 10.19 14.42 -32.98
C ALA A 358 11.25 13.32 -32.78
N GLU A 359 12.48 13.69 -32.43
CA GLU A 359 13.56 12.74 -32.15
C GLU A 359 13.19 11.74 -31.03
N ARG A 360 12.56 12.22 -29.94
CA ARG A 360 12.13 11.36 -28.83
C ARG A 360 10.99 10.44 -29.24
N LYS A 361 10.05 10.93 -30.05
CA LYS A 361 8.99 10.10 -30.63
C LYS A 361 9.54 8.99 -31.51
N GLU A 362 10.54 9.28 -32.32
CA GLU A 362 11.21 8.30 -33.17
C GLU A 362 11.89 7.22 -32.33
N GLN A 363 12.62 7.61 -31.28
CA GLN A 363 13.22 6.65 -30.32
C GLN A 363 12.17 5.76 -29.65
N LEU A 364 11.02 6.31 -29.25
CA LEU A 364 9.92 5.53 -28.68
C LEU A 364 9.26 4.60 -29.70
N ASN A 365 9.09 5.06 -30.94
CA ASN A 365 8.56 4.22 -32.01
C ASN A 365 9.49 3.04 -32.31
N GLU A 366 10.79 3.28 -32.34
CA GLU A 366 11.79 2.21 -32.47
C GLU A 366 11.70 1.23 -31.28
N ARG A 367 11.68 1.75 -30.03
CA ARG A 367 11.57 0.95 -28.82
C ARG A 367 10.38 -0.01 -28.83
N TYR A 368 9.21 0.50 -29.19
CA TYR A 368 7.96 -0.29 -29.13
C TYR A 368 7.57 -0.96 -30.46
N SER A 369 8.41 -0.89 -31.50
CA SER A 369 8.15 -1.48 -32.81
C SER A 369 7.95 -3.00 -32.79
N SER A 370 8.51 -3.69 -31.79
CA SER A 370 8.35 -5.15 -31.63
C SER A 370 6.98 -5.57 -31.12
N ILE A 371 6.19 -4.63 -30.58
CA ILE A 371 4.86 -4.93 -29.99
C ILE A 371 3.70 -4.32 -30.74
N SER A 372 3.94 -3.32 -31.62
CA SER A 372 2.90 -2.69 -32.43
C SER A 372 3.46 -2.18 -33.75
N LEU A 373 2.62 -2.21 -34.79
CA LEU A 373 2.89 -1.52 -36.06
C LEU A 373 2.63 -0.01 -35.96
N HIS A 374 1.93 0.41 -34.92
CA HIS A 374 1.59 1.81 -34.59
C HIS A 374 2.03 2.14 -33.17
N PRO A 375 3.34 2.21 -32.89
CA PRO A 375 3.86 2.45 -31.55
C PRO A 375 3.43 3.79 -30.95
N GLU A 376 3.16 4.80 -31.80
CA GLU A 376 2.68 6.13 -31.45
C GLU A 376 1.28 6.12 -30.81
N GLU A 377 0.48 5.09 -31.06
CA GLU A 377 -0.88 4.93 -30.53
C GLU A 377 -0.90 4.20 -29.18
N ILE A 378 0.22 3.57 -28.76
CA ILE A 378 0.28 2.83 -27.50
C ILE A 378 0.14 3.82 -26.34
N ARG A 379 -0.87 3.61 -25.52
CA ARG A 379 -1.15 4.43 -24.34
C ARG A 379 -0.08 4.23 -23.25
N PHE A 380 0.13 5.23 -22.42
CA PHE A 380 1.16 5.18 -21.37
C PHE A 380 1.02 3.95 -20.46
N ILE A 381 -0.20 3.58 -20.06
CA ILE A 381 -0.41 2.40 -19.20
C ILE A 381 0.02 1.10 -19.89
N ASP A 382 -0.21 0.96 -21.18
CA ASP A 382 0.20 -0.22 -21.97
C ASP A 382 1.72 -0.23 -22.21
N ARG A 383 2.34 0.95 -22.35
CA ARG A 383 3.81 1.08 -22.34
C ARG A 383 4.41 0.63 -21.03
N MET A 384 3.78 1.00 -19.90
CA MET A 384 4.19 0.55 -18.57
C MET A 384 4.14 -0.98 -18.44
N VAL A 385 3.09 -1.60 -18.98
CA VAL A 385 2.99 -3.07 -19.06
C VAL A 385 4.16 -3.66 -19.84
N ALA A 386 4.48 -3.12 -21.01
CA ALA A 386 5.61 -3.58 -21.82
C ALA A 386 6.95 -3.38 -21.09
N ASP A 387 7.18 -2.20 -20.54
CA ASP A 387 8.41 -1.84 -19.83
C ASP A 387 8.64 -2.71 -18.59
N SER A 388 7.58 -3.17 -17.91
CA SER A 388 7.66 -4.04 -16.74
C SER A 388 8.27 -5.42 -17.04
N ARG A 389 8.37 -5.80 -18.32
CA ARG A 389 8.84 -7.14 -18.72
C ARG A 389 10.33 -7.38 -18.48
N GLN A 390 11.16 -6.37 -18.46
CA GLN A 390 12.60 -6.37 -18.17
C GLN A 390 13.50 -7.24 -19.05
N VAL A 391 13.00 -8.35 -19.62
CA VAL A 391 13.74 -9.24 -20.52
C VAL A 391 13.61 -8.77 -21.97
N ALA A 392 12.36 -8.62 -22.43
CA ALA A 392 11.99 -8.09 -23.75
C ALA A 392 10.55 -7.58 -23.66
N LEU A 393 10.21 -6.48 -24.34
CA LEU A 393 8.90 -5.83 -24.23
C LEU A 393 7.72 -6.73 -24.59
N ASN A 394 7.93 -7.70 -25.47
CA ASN A 394 6.92 -8.68 -25.90
C ASN A 394 7.00 -10.01 -25.16
N HIS A 395 7.88 -10.13 -24.14
CA HIS A 395 7.98 -11.35 -23.36
C HIS A 395 6.82 -11.44 -22.37
N THR A 396 6.19 -12.61 -22.31
CA THR A 396 5.03 -12.83 -21.44
C THR A 396 5.48 -12.92 -19.99
N ALA A 397 4.98 -12.00 -19.19
CA ALA A 397 5.21 -11.89 -17.75
C ALA A 397 4.01 -11.20 -17.08
N GLY A 398 4.15 -10.79 -15.82
CA GLY A 398 3.16 -10.07 -15.06
C GLY A 398 2.41 -10.94 -14.06
N LEU A 399 1.42 -10.37 -13.40
CA LEU A 399 0.65 -11.05 -12.36
C LEU A 399 -0.08 -12.26 -12.95
N SER A 400 0.07 -13.42 -12.31
CA SER A 400 -0.49 -14.69 -12.80
C SER A 400 -2.03 -14.68 -12.83
N LEU A 401 -2.61 -15.53 -13.68
CA LEU A 401 -4.06 -15.71 -13.76
C LEU A 401 -4.71 -16.03 -12.41
N PRO A 402 -4.21 -17.01 -11.60
CA PRO A 402 -4.80 -17.30 -10.31
C PRO A 402 -4.77 -16.11 -9.34
N GLN A 403 -3.68 -15.33 -9.38
CA GLN A 403 -3.57 -14.13 -8.55
C GLN A 403 -4.59 -13.06 -8.96
N GLN A 404 -4.78 -12.82 -10.26
CA GLN A 404 -5.78 -11.88 -10.76
C GLN A 404 -7.20 -12.34 -10.44
N THR A 405 -7.50 -13.63 -10.57
CA THR A 405 -8.79 -14.22 -10.18
C THR A 405 -9.08 -14.04 -8.68
N GLN A 406 -8.08 -14.27 -7.84
CA GLN A 406 -8.22 -14.01 -6.40
C GLN A 406 -8.40 -12.51 -6.11
N MET A 407 -7.73 -11.62 -6.85
CA MET A 407 -7.91 -10.16 -6.76
C MET A 407 -9.36 -9.76 -7.07
N ALA A 408 -9.94 -10.31 -8.13
CA ALA A 408 -11.35 -10.10 -8.49
C ALA A 408 -12.30 -10.48 -7.34
N LEU A 409 -12.05 -11.61 -6.70
CA LEU A 409 -12.87 -12.09 -5.57
C LEU A 409 -12.70 -11.24 -4.31
N PHE A 410 -11.51 -10.69 -4.04
CA PHE A 410 -11.32 -9.71 -2.98
C PHE A 410 -12.08 -8.42 -3.27
N ALA A 411 -11.98 -7.90 -4.48
CA ALA A 411 -12.67 -6.69 -4.90
C ALA A 411 -14.19 -6.87 -4.80
N SER A 412 -14.74 -7.96 -5.36
CA SER A 412 -16.18 -8.24 -5.32
C SER A 412 -16.71 -8.43 -3.90
N PHE A 413 -15.93 -9.05 -3.01
CA PHE A 413 -16.33 -9.25 -1.62
C PHE A 413 -16.61 -7.92 -0.90
N SER A 414 -15.74 -6.91 -1.09
CA SER A 414 -15.97 -5.59 -0.50
C SER A 414 -17.01 -4.77 -1.26
N LEU A 415 -17.00 -4.85 -2.59
CA LEU A 415 -17.95 -4.15 -3.46
C LEU A 415 -19.41 -4.57 -3.20
N LEU A 416 -19.63 -5.84 -2.92
CA LEU A 416 -20.97 -6.41 -2.70
C LEU A 416 -21.38 -6.43 -1.21
N ASP A 417 -20.51 -6.05 -0.28
CA ASP A 417 -20.83 -5.81 1.13
C ASP A 417 -21.56 -4.46 1.27
N ARG A 418 -22.83 -4.43 0.85
CA ARG A 418 -23.64 -3.19 0.80
C ARG A 418 -23.82 -2.52 2.16
N GLU A 419 -23.69 -3.26 3.25
CA GLU A 419 -23.78 -2.76 4.62
C GLU A 419 -22.42 -2.29 5.16
N ASN A 420 -21.33 -2.46 4.40
CA ASN A 420 -19.95 -2.21 4.82
C ASN A 420 -19.56 -2.93 6.12
N ALA A 421 -20.14 -4.10 6.37
CA ALA A 421 -19.96 -4.83 7.64
C ALA A 421 -18.50 -5.24 7.86
N TYR A 422 -17.83 -5.73 6.81
CA TYR A 422 -16.41 -6.07 6.87
C TYR A 422 -15.56 -4.82 7.11
N LYS A 423 -15.81 -3.73 6.39
CA LYS A 423 -15.10 -2.45 6.52
C LYS A 423 -15.24 -1.87 7.93
N ALA A 424 -16.45 -1.79 8.44
CA ALA A 424 -16.72 -1.32 9.81
C ALA A 424 -15.99 -2.17 10.85
N LYS A 425 -15.95 -3.50 10.65
CA LYS A 425 -15.24 -4.39 11.57
C LYS A 425 -13.74 -4.20 11.54
N MET A 426 -13.15 -3.99 10.37
CA MET A 426 -11.71 -3.72 10.23
C MET A 426 -11.32 -2.40 10.89
N GLN A 427 -12.10 -1.35 10.65
CA GLN A 427 -11.91 -0.04 11.28
C GLN A 427 -12.03 -0.14 12.81
N GLN A 428 -13.03 -0.86 13.32
CA GLN A 428 -13.20 -1.09 14.76
C GLN A 428 -12.00 -1.81 15.38
N ILE A 429 -11.49 -2.87 14.75
CA ILE A 429 -10.33 -3.63 15.26
C ILE A 429 -9.11 -2.70 15.42
N ILE A 430 -8.84 -1.88 14.41
CA ILE A 430 -7.72 -0.94 14.44
C ILE A 430 -7.95 0.14 15.50
N HIS A 431 -9.13 0.71 15.57
CA HIS A 431 -9.51 1.72 16.56
C HIS A 431 -9.35 1.20 18.01
N ASP A 432 -9.87 0.01 18.29
CA ASP A 432 -9.76 -0.60 19.62
C ASP A 432 -8.31 -0.82 20.05
N ARG A 433 -7.45 -1.24 19.12
CA ARG A 433 -6.02 -1.43 19.36
C ARG A 433 -5.29 -0.10 19.55
N LEU A 434 -5.63 0.90 18.76
CA LEU A 434 -5.08 2.26 18.87
C LEU A 434 -5.38 2.84 20.26
N HIS A 435 -6.64 2.80 20.69
CA HIS A 435 -7.03 3.30 22.01
C HIS A 435 -6.34 2.53 23.13
N THR A 436 -6.30 1.19 23.04
CA THR A 436 -5.59 0.35 24.03
C THR A 436 -4.12 0.72 24.14
N LEU A 437 -3.41 0.93 23.02
CA LEU A 437 -2.02 1.37 23.02
C LEU A 437 -1.86 2.71 23.74
N TRP A 438 -2.63 3.72 23.30
CA TRP A 438 -2.47 5.08 23.81
C TRP A 438 -2.87 5.23 25.28
N GLU A 439 -3.98 4.63 25.70
CA GLU A 439 -4.38 4.58 27.11
C GLU A 439 -3.29 3.99 28.00
N SER A 440 -2.62 2.94 27.52
CA SER A 440 -1.54 2.26 28.28
C SER A 440 -0.24 3.05 28.31
N THR A 441 0.01 3.99 27.41
CA THR A 441 1.15 4.91 27.52
C THR A 441 0.90 6.01 28.56
N GLY A 442 -0.35 6.31 28.89
CA GLY A 442 -0.74 7.52 29.61
C GLY A 442 -0.63 8.81 28.78
N PHE A 443 -0.38 8.69 27.48
CA PHE A 443 -0.29 9.80 26.55
C PHE A 443 -1.68 10.18 26.03
N THR A 444 -1.86 11.43 25.62
CA THR A 444 -3.14 11.90 25.09
C THR A 444 -3.27 11.52 23.60
N LEU A 445 -4.31 10.77 23.26
CA LEU A 445 -4.72 10.54 21.90
C LEU A 445 -5.71 11.64 21.46
N LEU A 446 -5.39 12.37 20.40
CA LEU A 446 -6.33 13.31 19.80
C LEU A 446 -7.29 12.53 18.90
N ASP A 447 -8.58 12.81 18.99
CA ASP A 447 -9.55 12.32 18.03
C ASP A 447 -9.35 13.00 16.68
N ASP A 448 -9.27 12.20 15.60
CA ASP A 448 -9.14 12.71 14.24
C ASP A 448 -9.81 11.74 13.26
N PRO A 449 -10.84 12.17 12.52
CA PRO A 449 -11.56 11.32 11.55
C PRO A 449 -10.71 10.92 10.35
N LEU A 450 -9.60 11.62 10.10
CA LEU A 450 -8.66 11.31 9.01
C LEU A 450 -7.57 10.31 9.42
N ARG A 451 -7.63 9.79 10.64
CA ARG A 451 -6.70 8.76 11.09
C ARG A 451 -7.13 7.38 10.63
N ALA A 452 -6.38 6.78 9.69
CA ALA A 452 -6.54 5.37 9.31
C ALA A 452 -6.11 4.41 10.44
N GLY A 453 -5.12 4.81 11.24
CA GLY A 453 -4.68 4.11 12.43
C GLY A 453 -4.05 2.74 12.20
N TYR A 454 -3.68 2.37 10.97
CA TYR A 454 -3.01 1.11 10.69
C TYR A 454 -1.63 1.01 11.37
N TYR A 455 -0.97 2.15 11.48
CA TYR A 455 0.19 2.39 12.34
C TYR A 455 -0.11 3.54 13.28
N SER A 456 0.65 3.60 14.36
CA SER A 456 0.73 4.75 15.25
C SER A 456 2.17 5.25 15.28
N GLU A 457 2.35 6.53 14.99
CA GLU A 457 3.63 7.22 15.13
C GLU A 457 3.61 8.02 16.42
N ILE A 458 4.60 7.79 17.29
CA ILE A 458 4.70 8.40 18.62
C ILE A 458 6.01 9.16 18.69
N ASP A 459 5.95 10.50 18.71
CA ASP A 459 7.12 11.36 18.91
C ASP A 459 7.43 11.45 20.41
N MET A 460 8.53 10.85 20.82
CA MET A 460 8.96 10.77 22.22
C MET A 460 9.33 12.16 22.78
N LEU A 461 9.85 13.10 21.95
CA LEU A 461 10.20 14.42 22.45
C LEU A 461 8.97 15.28 22.76
N VAL A 462 7.86 15.09 22.06
CA VAL A 462 6.59 15.74 22.42
C VAL A 462 6.17 15.36 23.83
N TRP A 463 6.26 14.08 24.19
CA TRP A 463 5.88 13.59 25.51
C TRP A 463 6.91 13.92 26.57
N ALA A 464 8.21 13.86 26.22
CA ALA A 464 9.29 14.32 27.08
C ALA A 464 9.06 15.78 27.50
N LYS A 465 8.77 16.67 26.55
CA LYS A 465 8.48 18.08 26.80
C LYS A 465 7.24 18.26 27.68
N LYS A 466 6.16 17.53 27.37
CA LYS A 466 4.88 17.67 28.12
C LYS A 466 4.96 17.23 29.57
N PHE A 467 5.71 16.17 29.85
CA PHE A 467 5.80 15.63 31.22
C PHE A 467 6.91 16.25 32.04
N TYR A 468 8.00 16.69 31.41
CA TYR A 468 9.22 17.06 32.11
C TYR A 468 9.80 18.43 31.71
N GLY A 469 9.31 19.04 30.63
CA GLY A 469 9.74 20.34 30.17
C GLY A 469 10.90 20.34 29.18
N ASP A 470 11.29 21.53 28.72
CA ASP A 470 12.31 21.71 27.69
C ASP A 470 13.71 21.25 28.12
N ASP A 471 14.08 21.45 29.39
CA ASP A 471 15.40 21.06 29.91
C ASP A 471 15.63 19.54 29.82
N PHE A 472 14.57 18.76 30.00
CA PHE A 472 14.64 17.31 29.83
C PHE A 472 14.80 16.91 28.35
N VAL A 473 14.16 17.62 27.43
CA VAL A 473 14.34 17.40 25.98
C VAL A 473 15.80 17.64 25.59
N VAL A 474 16.39 18.75 26.05
CA VAL A 474 17.82 19.06 25.82
C VAL A 474 18.70 17.94 26.38
N TYR A 475 18.44 17.50 27.61
CA TYR A 475 19.19 16.40 28.22
C TYR A 475 19.14 15.11 27.37
N LEU A 476 17.95 14.73 26.85
CA LEU A 476 17.83 13.56 25.98
C LEU A 476 18.70 13.69 24.73
N GLN A 477 18.60 14.81 24.03
CA GLN A 477 19.31 15.06 22.77
C GLN A 477 20.84 15.11 22.94
N GLU A 478 21.32 15.60 24.11
CA GLU A 478 22.74 15.65 24.38
C GLU A 478 23.34 14.30 24.81
N ASN A 479 22.57 13.45 25.49
CA ASN A 479 23.09 12.26 26.13
C ASN A 479 22.79 10.94 25.43
N TYR A 480 21.79 10.92 24.51
CA TYR A 480 21.35 9.70 23.83
C TYR A 480 21.22 9.92 22.33
N GLU A 481 21.28 8.83 21.56
CA GLU A 481 20.93 8.83 20.16
C GLU A 481 19.42 8.51 20.02
N PRO A 482 18.72 9.02 18.97
CA PRO A 482 17.28 8.77 18.79
C PRO A 482 16.90 7.29 18.77
N VAL A 483 17.73 6.43 18.17
CA VAL A 483 17.49 4.97 18.07
C VAL A 483 17.68 4.23 19.42
N ASP A 484 18.27 4.86 20.45
CA ASP A 484 18.41 4.26 21.79
C ASP A 484 17.06 3.80 22.35
N VAL A 485 15.99 4.53 22.03
CA VAL A 485 14.62 4.17 22.46
C VAL A 485 14.24 2.75 21.98
N VAL A 486 14.43 2.44 20.70
CA VAL A 486 14.06 1.12 20.16
C VAL A 486 15.00 0.01 20.62
N PHE A 487 16.28 0.31 20.85
CA PHE A 487 17.23 -0.62 21.45
C PHE A 487 16.83 -0.96 22.89
N ARG A 488 16.49 0.04 23.68
CA ARG A 488 16.07 -0.16 25.08
C ARG A 488 14.74 -0.90 25.17
N LEU A 489 13.76 -0.58 24.32
CA LEU A 489 12.52 -1.33 24.22
C LEU A 489 12.80 -2.83 23.96
N ALA A 490 13.70 -3.14 23.03
CA ALA A 490 14.05 -4.53 22.73
C ALA A 490 14.76 -5.22 23.91
N GLN A 491 15.74 -4.56 24.53
CA GLN A 491 16.57 -5.16 25.59
C GLN A 491 15.87 -5.24 26.94
N GLU A 492 15.13 -4.20 27.34
CA GLU A 492 14.57 -4.09 28.67
C GLU A 492 13.15 -4.67 28.74
N THR A 493 12.40 -4.64 27.63
CA THR A 493 10.97 -5.01 27.62
C THR A 493 10.60 -6.12 26.63
N SER A 494 11.55 -6.60 25.83
CA SER A 494 11.34 -7.59 24.74
C SER A 494 10.33 -7.12 23.67
N LEU A 495 10.28 -5.81 23.41
CA LEU A 495 9.39 -5.18 22.42
C LEU A 495 10.20 -4.75 21.19
N VAL A 496 9.70 -5.08 19.99
CA VAL A 496 10.29 -4.66 18.72
C VAL A 496 9.37 -3.67 18.03
N LEU A 497 9.80 -2.40 17.97
CA LEU A 497 9.18 -1.31 17.24
C LEU A 497 10.18 -0.77 16.20
N LEU A 498 9.75 0.12 15.31
CA LEU A 498 10.64 0.76 14.34
C LEU A 498 10.86 2.23 14.71
N ASN A 499 12.08 2.73 14.47
CA ASN A 499 12.36 4.15 14.59
C ASN A 499 11.73 4.93 13.42
N GLY A 500 11.18 6.11 13.71
CA GLY A 500 10.53 6.96 12.71
C GLY A 500 11.50 7.66 11.76
N GLY A 501 12.72 7.97 12.21
CA GLY A 501 13.72 8.67 11.39
C GLY A 501 14.00 8.00 10.04
N GLY A 502 13.95 6.67 9.95
CA GLY A 502 14.11 5.96 8.67
C GLY A 502 12.90 6.01 7.73
N PHE A 503 11.87 6.80 8.08
CA PHE A 503 10.69 7.13 7.26
C PHE A 503 10.58 8.64 7.03
N ASP A 504 11.63 9.40 7.31
CA ASP A 504 11.62 10.87 7.36
C ASP A 504 10.55 11.45 8.30
N ALA A 505 10.22 10.70 9.35
CA ALA A 505 9.48 11.18 10.51
C ALA A 505 10.45 11.81 11.51
N PRO A 506 9.97 12.50 12.57
CA PRO A 506 10.87 13.01 13.61
C PRO A 506 11.80 11.92 14.12
N GLU A 507 13.09 12.22 14.26
CA GLU A 507 14.14 11.23 14.60
C GLU A 507 13.83 10.47 15.90
N TRP A 508 13.24 11.16 16.88
CA TRP A 508 12.85 10.58 18.17
C TRP A 508 11.47 9.94 18.16
N SER A 509 10.89 9.69 16.99
CA SER A 509 9.62 9.00 16.91
C SER A 509 9.78 7.49 16.74
N ILE A 510 8.74 6.77 17.12
CA ILE A 510 8.64 5.32 17.00
C ILE A 510 7.34 4.93 16.31
N ARG A 511 7.45 4.00 15.37
CA ARG A 511 6.30 3.44 14.65
C ARG A 511 5.88 2.12 15.26
N CYS A 512 4.60 2.02 15.64
CA CYS A 512 3.94 0.81 16.10
C CYS A 512 2.88 0.35 15.11
N SER A 513 2.95 -0.89 14.63
CA SER A 513 1.88 -1.50 13.83
C SER A 513 0.72 -1.91 14.71
N LEU A 514 -0.50 -1.51 14.34
CA LEU A 514 -1.73 -1.88 15.04
C LEU A 514 -2.44 -3.08 14.39
N ALA A 515 -1.83 -3.66 13.36
CA ALA A 515 -2.45 -4.71 12.56
C ALA A 515 -2.05 -6.14 12.93
N ASN A 516 -0.91 -6.35 13.60
CA ASN A 516 -0.27 -7.67 13.62
C ASN A 516 -0.24 -8.39 14.97
N LEU A 517 -0.74 -7.77 16.03
CA LEU A 517 -0.81 -8.33 17.38
C LEU A 517 -2.25 -8.35 17.89
N LYS A 518 -2.50 -9.04 19.01
CA LYS A 518 -3.80 -9.04 19.67
C LYS A 518 -3.99 -7.73 20.45
N ARG A 519 -5.24 -7.39 20.76
CA ARG A 519 -5.57 -6.16 21.48
C ARG A 519 -4.83 -6.07 22.83
N GLU A 520 -4.80 -7.16 23.59
CA GLU A 520 -4.15 -7.24 24.91
C GLU A 520 -2.64 -7.00 24.88
N ASP A 521 -1.98 -7.30 23.75
CA ASP A 521 -0.54 -7.10 23.60
C ASP A 521 -0.17 -5.60 23.58
N TYR A 522 -1.10 -4.75 23.11
CA TYR A 522 -0.88 -3.30 23.04
C TYR A 522 -0.85 -2.61 24.39
N VAL A 523 -1.45 -3.22 25.43
CA VAL A 523 -1.28 -2.75 26.81
C VAL A 523 0.21 -2.78 27.19
N ARG A 524 0.84 -3.92 27.00
CA ARG A 524 2.26 -4.11 27.35
C ARG A 524 3.18 -3.22 26.50
N ILE A 525 2.83 -2.98 25.22
CA ILE A 525 3.60 -2.09 24.36
C ILE A 525 3.52 -0.65 24.89
N GLY A 526 2.33 -0.17 25.23
CA GLY A 526 2.15 1.18 25.77
C GLY A 526 2.86 1.38 27.11
N GLU A 527 2.73 0.42 28.04
CA GLU A 527 3.45 0.44 29.33
C GLU A 527 4.97 0.42 29.12
N GLY A 528 5.47 -0.36 28.15
CA GLY A 528 6.88 -0.40 27.80
C GLY A 528 7.42 0.94 27.29
N ILE A 529 6.68 1.59 26.40
CA ILE A 529 7.04 2.93 25.88
C ILE A 529 7.09 3.95 27.02
N ALA A 530 6.08 3.98 27.88
CA ALA A 530 6.04 4.88 29.04
C ALA A 530 7.19 4.61 30.01
N SER A 531 7.49 3.34 30.28
CA SER A 531 8.58 2.92 31.18
C SER A 531 9.95 3.41 30.69
N ILE A 532 10.23 3.34 29.39
CA ILE A 532 11.49 3.85 28.84
C ILE A 532 11.59 5.37 29.01
N LEU A 533 10.52 6.11 28.75
CA LEU A 533 10.51 7.56 28.96
C LEU A 533 10.76 7.93 30.43
N HIS A 534 10.09 7.24 31.36
CA HIS A 534 10.30 7.43 32.80
C HIS A 534 11.74 7.12 33.24
N SER A 535 12.32 6.04 32.71
CA SER A 535 13.70 5.67 33.01
C SER A 535 14.73 6.72 32.56
N TYR A 536 14.51 7.38 31.43
CA TYR A 536 15.34 8.53 31.05
C TYR A 536 15.16 9.70 32.03
N ALA A 537 13.93 9.97 32.45
CA ALA A 537 13.65 11.07 33.36
C ALA A 537 14.26 10.83 34.77
N ASP A 538 14.32 9.60 35.23
CA ASP A 538 14.95 9.28 36.49
C ASP A 538 16.48 9.50 36.45
N LYS A 539 17.13 9.10 35.35
CA LYS A 539 18.55 9.40 35.12
C LYS A 539 18.83 10.89 35.04
N TRP A 540 17.96 11.65 34.38
CA TRP A 540 18.04 13.11 34.33
C TRP A 540 17.96 13.73 35.73
N LYS A 541 16.97 13.33 36.54
CA LYS A 541 16.83 13.82 37.92
C LYS A 541 18.03 13.46 38.82
N GLU A 542 18.69 12.33 38.56
CA GLU A 542 19.92 11.95 39.26
C GLU A 542 21.07 12.88 38.85
N SER A 543 21.23 13.17 37.56
CA SER A 543 22.26 14.10 37.06
C SER A 543 22.12 15.54 37.59
N LEU A 544 20.92 15.96 37.94
CA LEU A 544 20.68 17.30 38.54
C LEU A 544 21.10 17.38 40.02
N LYS A 545 21.39 16.22 40.67
CA LYS A 545 21.82 16.17 42.07
C LYS A 545 23.34 16.14 42.23
N GLU A 546 24.05 15.80 41.16
CA GLU A 546 25.50 15.85 41.05
C GLU A 546 25.98 17.25 40.64
#